data_0d8806ab1391185ba367f9bd47a7e728
#
_entry.id   0d8806ab1391185ba367f9bd47a7e728
#
_cell.length_a   1.000
_cell.length_b   1.000
_cell.length_c   1.000
_cell.angle_alpha   90.00
_cell.angle_beta   90.00
_cell.angle_gamma   90.00
#
_symmetry.space_group_name_H-M   'P 1'
#
loop_
_entity.id
_entity.type
_entity.pdbx_description
1 polymer ?
#
loop_
_entity_poly.entity_id
_entity_poly.type
_entity_poly.pdbx_seq_one_letter_code
_entity_poly.pdbx_strand_id
1 'polypeptide(L)'
;MKSEAPKPSTRQDIVEKADLLFYQHGFENTSFADIADAVGISRGNFYYHFKTKDDILKEVIAHRAAKTQGMLDAWALKGRTPIERLKCFAQMLIDNRKDIQRLGCPVGTLCAELAKLEHPSQGEAGMIFGQFRRWLAQQFVELGRIKDADVLAMHLLARSLSLIHI
;
A
#
# COMPACT_ATOMS: atom_id res chain seq x y z
N MET A 1 3.99 -13.89 -30.86
CA MET A 1 3.09 -12.73 -30.65
C MET A 1 3.24 -12.30 -29.18
N LYS A 2 3.90 -11.17 -28.94
CA LYS A 2 3.95 -10.57 -27.59
C LYS A 2 2.57 -9.96 -27.35
N SER A 3 1.83 -10.49 -26.38
CA SER A 3 0.59 -9.87 -25.89
C SER A 3 0.99 -8.57 -25.20
N GLU A 4 0.76 -7.44 -25.85
CA GLU A 4 0.90 -6.12 -25.26
C GLU A 4 -0.20 -5.99 -24.20
N ALA A 5 0.22 -5.76 -22.93
CA ALA A 5 -0.74 -5.49 -21.86
C ALA A 5 -1.59 -4.26 -22.26
N PRO A 6 -2.90 -4.25 -21.98
CA PRO A 6 -3.76 -3.12 -22.33
C PRO A 6 -3.21 -1.86 -21.67
N LYS A 7 -3.09 -0.79 -22.46
CA LYS A 7 -2.62 0.52 -21.98
C LYS A 7 -3.55 0.99 -20.86
N PRO A 8 -3.03 1.37 -19.68
CA PRO A 8 -3.87 1.83 -18.56
C PRO A 8 -4.79 2.96 -19.02
N SER A 9 -5.99 3.05 -18.44
CA SER A 9 -6.88 4.18 -18.70
C SER A 9 -6.29 5.44 -18.07
N THR A 10 -6.56 6.62 -18.64
CA THR A 10 -6.08 7.91 -18.07
C THR A 10 -6.44 8.05 -16.58
N ARG A 11 -7.60 7.54 -16.16
CA ARG A 11 -8.01 7.51 -14.75
C ARG A 11 -7.04 6.67 -13.90
N GLN A 12 -6.66 5.49 -14.40
CA GLN A 12 -5.70 4.61 -13.71
C GLN A 12 -4.31 5.24 -13.63
N ASP A 13 -3.85 5.90 -14.71
CA ASP A 13 -2.57 6.63 -14.71
C ASP A 13 -2.55 7.74 -13.66
N ILE A 14 -3.67 8.48 -13.49
CA ILE A 14 -3.82 9.50 -12.45
C ILE A 14 -3.66 8.88 -11.06
N VAL A 15 -4.33 7.77 -10.78
CA VAL A 15 -4.28 7.09 -9.48
C VAL A 15 -2.86 6.60 -9.18
N GLU A 16 -2.17 5.99 -10.15
CA GLU A 16 -0.81 5.48 -9.96
C GLU A 16 0.22 6.61 -9.74
N LYS A 17 0.08 7.72 -10.46
CA LYS A 17 0.93 8.89 -10.25
C LYS A 17 0.64 9.60 -8.92
N ALA A 18 -0.63 9.72 -8.56
CA ALA A 18 -1.04 10.26 -7.26
C ALA A 18 -0.51 9.40 -6.10
N ASP A 19 -0.60 8.06 -6.21
CA ASP A 19 -0.05 7.13 -5.23
C ASP A 19 1.45 7.35 -5.00
N LEU A 20 2.22 7.50 -6.08
CA LEU A 20 3.64 7.78 -6.01
C LEU A 20 3.93 9.13 -5.36
N LEU A 21 3.23 10.19 -5.76
CA LEU A 21 3.42 11.54 -5.23
C LEU A 21 3.01 11.64 -3.76
N PHE A 22 1.90 11.01 -3.35
CA PHE A 22 1.49 10.94 -1.94
C PHE A 22 2.53 10.20 -1.09
N TYR A 23 3.19 9.19 -1.64
CA TYR A 23 4.26 8.51 -0.94
C TYR A 23 5.52 9.36 -0.83
N GLN A 24 5.88 10.13 -1.86
CA GLN A 24 7.11 10.93 -1.91
C GLN A 24 7.00 12.26 -1.16
N HIS A 25 5.85 12.91 -1.22
CA HIS A 25 5.66 14.28 -0.75
C HIS A 25 4.59 14.42 0.32
N GLY A 26 3.78 13.38 0.53
CA GLY A 26 2.60 13.40 1.39
C GLY A 26 1.34 13.82 0.62
N PHE A 27 0.18 13.44 1.17
CA PHE A 27 -1.13 13.78 0.64
C PHE A 27 -1.37 15.29 0.68
N GLU A 28 -1.11 15.94 1.83
CA GLU A 28 -1.37 17.36 2.01
C GLU A 28 -0.57 18.22 1.03
N ASN A 29 0.70 17.90 0.85
CA ASN A 29 1.65 18.66 0.03
C ASN A 29 1.56 18.39 -1.47
N THR A 30 0.70 17.46 -1.91
CA THR A 30 0.52 17.13 -3.33
C THR A 30 -0.70 17.86 -3.88
N SER A 31 -0.52 18.67 -4.91
CA SER A 31 -1.60 19.41 -5.58
C SER A 31 -2.12 18.69 -6.82
N PHE A 32 -3.29 19.11 -7.31
CA PHE A 32 -3.81 18.66 -8.61
C PHE A 32 -2.87 18.96 -9.77
N ALA A 33 -2.18 20.11 -9.71
CA ALA A 33 -1.24 20.50 -10.76
C ALA A 33 -0.07 19.49 -10.81
N ASP A 34 0.49 19.14 -9.65
CA ASP A 34 1.59 18.17 -9.58
C ASP A 34 1.19 16.82 -10.18
N ILE A 35 -0.03 16.35 -9.90
CA ILE A 35 -0.52 15.07 -10.44
C ILE A 35 -0.77 15.17 -11.94
N ALA A 36 -1.42 16.24 -12.41
CA ALA A 36 -1.71 16.45 -13.82
C ALA A 36 -0.42 16.55 -14.66
N ASP A 37 0.59 17.27 -14.14
CA ASP A 37 1.91 17.43 -14.77
C ASP A 37 2.66 16.09 -14.81
N ALA A 38 2.59 15.29 -13.73
CA ALA A 38 3.21 13.97 -13.67
C ALA A 38 2.57 12.95 -14.63
N VAL A 39 1.28 13.11 -14.95
CA VAL A 39 0.56 12.29 -15.95
C VAL A 39 0.76 12.84 -17.37
N GLY A 40 1.07 14.13 -17.52
CA GLY A 40 1.20 14.79 -18.82
C GLY A 40 -0.14 15.13 -19.47
N ILE A 41 -1.17 15.47 -18.67
CA ILE A 41 -2.51 15.82 -19.16
C ILE A 41 -2.88 17.26 -18.81
N SER A 42 -3.77 17.86 -19.61
CA SER A 42 -4.31 19.17 -19.30
C SER A 42 -5.18 19.18 -18.03
N ARG A 43 -5.24 20.32 -17.35
CA ARG A 43 -6.11 20.49 -16.17
C ARG A 43 -7.57 20.18 -16.46
N GLY A 44 -8.07 20.56 -17.65
CA GLY A 44 -9.44 20.26 -18.06
C GLY A 44 -9.71 18.77 -18.14
N ASN A 45 -8.80 18.00 -18.74
CA ASN A 45 -8.88 16.54 -18.80
C ASN A 45 -8.77 15.91 -17.40
N PHE A 46 -7.90 16.45 -16.54
CA PHE A 46 -7.78 15.99 -15.16
C PHE A 46 -9.12 16.14 -14.40
N TYR A 47 -9.74 17.34 -14.45
CA TYR A 47 -11.04 17.61 -13.80
C TYR A 47 -12.20 16.82 -14.37
N TYR A 48 -12.08 16.27 -15.56
CA TYR A 48 -13.06 15.32 -16.09
C TYR A 48 -13.07 14.02 -15.27
N HIS A 49 -11.91 13.56 -14.80
CA HIS A 49 -11.77 12.30 -14.06
C HIS A 49 -11.98 12.45 -12.55
N PHE A 50 -11.48 13.53 -11.94
CA PHE A 50 -11.53 13.75 -10.49
C PHE A 50 -11.91 15.20 -10.16
N LYS A 51 -12.82 15.35 -9.20
CA LYS A 51 -13.31 16.68 -8.78
C LYS A 51 -12.62 17.16 -7.52
N THR A 52 -12.24 16.25 -6.62
CA THR A 52 -11.60 16.56 -5.34
C THR A 52 -10.34 15.72 -5.15
N LYS A 53 -9.43 16.18 -4.30
CA LYS A 53 -8.25 15.43 -3.92
C LYS A 53 -8.64 14.19 -3.10
N ASP A 54 -9.72 14.28 -2.34
CA ASP A 54 -10.28 13.18 -1.56
C ASP A 54 -10.82 12.04 -2.46
N ASP A 55 -11.37 12.37 -3.63
CA ASP A 55 -11.79 11.35 -4.61
C ASP A 55 -10.56 10.55 -5.11
N ILE A 56 -9.46 11.24 -5.35
CA ILE A 56 -8.19 10.58 -5.73
C ILE A 56 -7.65 9.76 -4.57
N LEU A 57 -7.67 10.29 -3.35
CA LEU A 57 -7.20 9.59 -2.16
C LEU A 57 -7.92 8.27 -1.95
N LYS A 58 -9.25 8.25 -2.08
CA LYS A 58 -10.06 7.02 -1.98
C LYS A 58 -9.63 5.98 -3.01
N GLU A 59 -9.43 6.40 -4.26
CA GLU A 59 -8.95 5.49 -5.31
C GLU A 59 -7.52 5.00 -5.06
N VAL A 60 -6.64 5.87 -4.53
CA VAL A 60 -5.27 5.47 -4.13
C VAL A 60 -5.31 4.45 -2.99
N ILE A 61 -6.17 4.64 -1.98
CA ILE A 61 -6.34 3.67 -0.89
C ILE A 61 -6.85 2.33 -1.44
N ALA A 62 -7.87 2.36 -2.31
CA ALA A 62 -8.41 1.16 -2.96
C ALA A 62 -7.34 0.46 -3.82
N HIS A 63 -6.56 1.22 -4.59
CA HIS A 63 -5.44 0.71 -5.39
C HIS A 63 -4.39 0.02 -4.52
N ARG A 64 -3.95 0.66 -3.41
CA ARG A 64 -3.01 0.05 -2.46
C ARG A 64 -3.57 -1.21 -1.83
N ALA A 65 -4.85 -1.21 -1.44
CA ALA A 65 -5.51 -2.38 -0.87
C ALA A 65 -5.55 -3.55 -1.86
N ALA A 66 -5.92 -3.30 -3.12
CA ALA A 66 -5.94 -4.30 -4.18
C ALA A 66 -4.54 -4.84 -4.48
N LYS A 67 -3.53 -3.96 -4.57
CA LYS A 67 -2.13 -4.32 -4.78
C LYS A 67 -1.59 -5.17 -3.63
N THR A 68 -1.93 -4.82 -2.39
CA THR A 68 -1.58 -5.61 -1.20
C THR A 68 -2.22 -6.98 -1.26
N GLN A 69 -3.50 -7.08 -1.56
CA GLN A 69 -4.18 -8.37 -1.68
C GLN A 69 -3.55 -9.24 -2.76
N GLY A 70 -3.32 -8.70 -3.95
CA GLY A 70 -2.66 -9.43 -5.04
C GLY A 70 -1.26 -9.94 -4.67
N MET A 71 -0.50 -9.16 -3.90
CA MET A 71 0.80 -9.58 -3.38
C MET A 71 0.68 -10.72 -2.36
N LEU A 72 -0.27 -10.66 -1.43
CA LEU A 72 -0.54 -11.72 -0.45
C LEU A 72 -0.99 -13.01 -1.13
N ASP A 73 -1.84 -12.91 -2.15
CA ASP A 73 -2.29 -14.06 -2.95
C ASP A 73 -1.12 -14.70 -3.71
N ALA A 74 -0.24 -13.88 -4.30
CA ALA A 74 0.96 -14.36 -4.98
C ALA A 74 1.91 -15.11 -4.01
N TRP A 75 2.07 -14.62 -2.78
CA TRP A 75 2.86 -15.31 -1.76
C TRP A 75 2.21 -16.62 -1.31
N ALA A 76 0.88 -16.66 -1.21
CA ALA A 76 0.15 -17.88 -0.90
C ALA A 76 0.37 -18.97 -1.95
N LEU A 77 0.48 -18.59 -3.22
CA LEU A 77 0.80 -19.51 -4.33
C LEU A 77 2.27 -19.91 -4.39
N LYS A 78 3.19 -18.98 -4.09
CA LYS A 78 4.63 -19.20 -4.17
C LYS A 78 5.17 -20.06 -3.02
N GLY A 79 4.70 -19.82 -1.80
CA GLY A 79 5.15 -20.53 -0.61
C GLY A 79 4.36 -21.82 -0.39
N ARG A 80 5.03 -22.97 -0.41
CA ARG A 80 4.41 -24.29 -0.15
C ARG A 80 4.11 -24.51 1.33
N THR A 81 4.84 -23.83 2.20
CA THR A 81 4.69 -23.96 3.67
C THR A 81 4.43 -22.57 4.27
N PRO A 82 3.79 -22.50 5.47
CA PRO A 82 3.59 -21.22 6.16
C PRO A 82 4.91 -20.47 6.41
N ILE A 83 6.01 -21.18 6.70
CA ILE A 83 7.33 -20.59 6.90
C ILE A 83 7.84 -19.92 5.61
N GLU A 84 7.68 -20.56 4.45
CA GLU A 84 8.07 -19.98 3.17
C GLU A 84 7.25 -18.71 2.85
N ARG A 85 5.96 -18.72 3.19
CA ARG A 85 5.09 -17.55 3.02
C ARG A 85 5.49 -16.40 3.95
N LEU A 86 5.79 -16.68 5.22
CA LEU A 86 6.34 -15.68 6.15
C LEU A 86 7.68 -15.10 5.67
N LYS A 87 8.53 -15.93 5.05
CA LYS A 87 9.77 -15.46 4.40
C LYS A 87 9.51 -14.49 3.24
N CYS A 88 8.41 -14.67 2.47
CA CYS A 88 8.04 -13.72 1.43
C CYS A 88 7.75 -12.33 2.00
N PHE A 89 7.05 -12.26 3.15
CA PHE A 89 6.83 -11.00 3.86
C PHE A 89 8.15 -10.32 4.27
N ALA A 90 9.06 -11.07 4.89
CA ALA A 90 10.37 -10.54 5.28
C ALA A 90 11.20 -10.10 4.05
N GLN A 91 11.18 -10.88 2.97
CA GLN A 91 11.90 -10.55 1.74
C GLN A 91 11.39 -9.25 1.10
N MET A 92 10.09 -9.01 1.10
CA MET A 92 9.49 -7.76 0.63
C MET A 92 10.08 -6.54 1.36
N LEU A 93 10.28 -6.62 2.68
CA LEU A 93 10.89 -5.53 3.45
C LEU A 93 12.35 -5.29 3.04
N ILE A 94 13.10 -6.38 2.82
CA ILE A 94 14.51 -6.32 2.38
C ILE A 94 14.61 -5.71 0.98
N ASP A 95 13.75 -6.13 0.06
CA ASP A 95 13.75 -5.66 -1.33
C ASP A 95 13.43 -4.16 -1.42
N ASN A 96 12.52 -3.68 -0.57
CA ASN A 96 12.08 -2.28 -0.55
C ASN A 96 12.83 -1.41 0.49
N ARG A 97 13.88 -1.94 1.16
CA ARG A 97 14.54 -1.25 2.28
C ARG A 97 15.00 0.17 1.97
N LYS A 98 15.49 0.44 0.75
CA LYS A 98 16.01 1.77 0.36
C LYS A 98 14.92 2.83 0.37
N ASP A 99 13.76 2.51 -0.22
CA ASP A 99 12.63 3.43 -0.26
C ASP A 99 11.99 3.59 1.11
N ILE A 100 11.89 2.49 1.86
CA ILE A 100 11.37 2.48 3.22
C ILE A 100 12.26 3.30 4.16
N GLN A 101 13.58 3.20 4.05
CA GLN A 101 14.52 4.02 4.84
C GLN A 101 14.42 5.51 4.50
N ARG A 102 14.15 5.86 3.25
CA ARG A 102 14.07 7.24 2.78
C ARG A 102 12.70 7.87 3.05
N LEU A 103 11.63 7.12 2.84
CA LEU A 103 10.25 7.64 2.79
C LEU A 103 9.33 7.05 3.86
N GLY A 104 9.79 6.03 4.60
CA GLY A 104 8.97 5.28 5.53
C GLY A 104 8.14 4.18 4.88
N CYS A 105 7.29 3.52 5.67
CA CYS A 105 6.35 2.52 5.16
C CYS A 105 5.25 3.21 4.34
N PRO A 106 4.98 2.82 3.08
CA PRO A 106 3.97 3.47 2.24
C PRO A 106 2.57 3.55 2.88
N VAL A 107 2.17 2.50 3.60
CA VAL A 107 0.89 2.47 4.31
C VAL A 107 0.97 3.27 5.61
N GLY A 108 2.06 3.10 6.37
CA GLY A 108 2.23 3.74 7.68
C GLY A 108 2.31 5.26 7.61
N THR A 109 3.05 5.81 6.63
CA THR A 109 3.18 7.25 6.44
C THR A 109 1.85 7.88 6.06
N LEU A 110 1.09 7.26 5.15
CA LEU A 110 -0.24 7.75 4.79
C LEU A 110 -1.20 7.70 5.99
N CYS A 111 -1.25 6.58 6.73
CA CYS A 111 -2.10 6.48 7.91
C CYS A 111 -1.75 7.53 8.97
N ALA A 112 -0.46 7.77 9.22
CA ALA A 112 0.00 8.75 10.18
C ALA A 112 -0.36 10.19 9.75
N GLU A 113 -0.23 10.51 8.47
CA GLU A 113 -0.61 11.80 7.92
C GLU A 113 -2.12 12.04 8.03
N LEU A 114 -2.94 11.07 7.57
CA LEU A 114 -4.39 11.16 7.65
C LEU A 114 -4.90 11.25 9.10
N ALA A 115 -4.20 10.59 10.04
CA ALA A 115 -4.51 10.72 11.47
C ALA A 115 -4.24 12.13 12.00
N LYS A 116 -3.12 12.76 11.61
CA LYS A 116 -2.80 14.15 11.99
C LYS A 116 -3.77 15.16 11.42
N LEU A 117 -4.29 14.89 10.23
CA LEU A 117 -5.29 15.72 9.54
C LEU A 117 -6.73 15.44 10.01
N GLU A 118 -6.94 14.48 10.91
CA GLU A 118 -8.27 14.00 11.32
C GLU A 118 -9.15 13.64 10.10
N HIS A 119 -8.49 13.09 9.06
CA HIS A 119 -9.13 12.87 7.77
C HIS A 119 -10.11 11.69 7.81
N PRO A 120 -11.33 11.81 7.20
CA PRO A 120 -12.33 10.74 7.22
C PRO A 120 -11.86 9.38 6.66
N SER A 121 -10.95 9.39 5.69
CA SER A 121 -10.41 8.17 5.07
C SER A 121 -9.31 7.47 5.89
N GLN A 122 -8.99 7.95 7.11
CA GLN A 122 -7.98 7.32 7.98
C GLN A 122 -8.29 5.84 8.25
N GLY A 123 -9.56 5.54 8.57
CA GLY A 123 -9.99 4.17 8.86
C GLY A 123 -9.81 3.23 7.66
N GLU A 124 -10.15 3.70 6.46
CA GLU A 124 -10.00 2.92 5.23
C GLU A 124 -8.52 2.63 4.93
N ALA A 125 -7.64 3.63 5.07
CA ALA A 125 -6.21 3.43 4.92
C ALA A 125 -5.66 2.41 5.93
N GLY A 126 -6.13 2.46 7.18
CA GLY A 126 -5.76 1.52 8.24
C GLY A 126 -6.16 0.07 7.97
N MET A 127 -7.23 -0.16 7.18
CA MET A 127 -7.67 -1.51 6.81
C MET A 127 -6.62 -2.29 6.01
N ILE A 128 -5.69 -1.61 5.34
CA ILE A 128 -4.58 -2.27 4.60
C ILE A 128 -3.65 -3.00 5.59
N PHE A 129 -3.36 -2.42 6.76
CA PHE A 129 -2.64 -3.16 7.81
C PHE A 129 -3.44 -4.38 8.30
N GLY A 130 -4.76 -4.27 8.33
CA GLY A 130 -5.65 -5.39 8.66
C GLY A 130 -5.51 -6.56 7.68
N GLN A 131 -5.27 -6.31 6.38
CA GLN A 131 -5.00 -7.37 5.39
C GLN A 131 -3.73 -8.14 5.76
N PHE A 132 -2.62 -7.44 6.01
CA PHE A 132 -1.36 -8.07 6.45
C PHE A 132 -1.55 -8.85 7.75
N ARG A 133 -2.19 -8.24 8.77
CA ARG A 133 -2.40 -8.88 10.07
C ARG A 133 -3.15 -10.19 9.94
N ARG A 134 -4.29 -10.20 9.24
CA ARG A 134 -5.10 -11.41 9.04
C ARG A 134 -4.32 -12.48 8.29
N TRP A 135 -3.63 -12.10 7.22
CA TRP A 135 -2.85 -13.04 6.43
C TRP A 135 -1.69 -13.65 7.23
N LEU A 136 -0.95 -12.84 7.99
CA LEU A 136 0.13 -13.31 8.87
C LEU A 136 -0.41 -14.22 9.98
N ALA A 137 -1.51 -13.83 10.63
CA ALA A 137 -2.16 -14.64 11.64
C ALA A 137 -2.55 -16.03 11.12
N GLN A 138 -3.09 -16.11 9.89
CA GLN A 138 -3.39 -17.37 9.25
C GLN A 138 -2.15 -18.26 9.11
N GLN A 139 -0.98 -17.70 8.76
CA GLN A 139 0.25 -18.48 8.68
C GLN A 139 0.65 -19.06 10.05
N PHE A 140 0.50 -18.28 11.12
CA PHE A 140 0.78 -18.77 12.48
C PHE A 140 -0.23 -19.83 12.93
N VAL A 141 -1.51 -19.72 12.56
CA VAL A 141 -2.51 -20.78 12.79
C VAL A 141 -2.08 -22.09 12.14
N GLU A 142 -1.66 -22.04 10.87
CA GLU A 142 -1.18 -23.22 10.13
C GLU A 142 0.11 -23.83 10.72
N LEU A 143 0.89 -23.05 11.47
CA LEU A 143 2.05 -23.50 12.25
C LEU A 143 1.67 -24.09 13.62
N GLY A 144 0.37 -24.24 13.93
CA GLY A 144 -0.13 -24.74 15.21
C GLY A 144 -0.19 -23.71 16.33
N ARG A 145 0.06 -22.42 16.05
CA ARG A 145 0.07 -21.32 17.02
C ARG A 145 -1.32 -20.67 17.16
N ILE A 146 -2.37 -21.47 17.26
CA ILE A 146 -3.77 -21.01 17.23
C ILE A 146 -4.07 -19.98 18.32
N LYS A 147 -3.55 -20.19 19.55
CA LYS A 147 -3.88 -19.34 20.72
C LYS A 147 -3.25 -17.94 20.66
N ASP A 148 -2.12 -17.78 19.98
CA ASP A 148 -1.33 -16.56 19.95
C ASP A 148 -1.02 -16.06 18.53
N ALA A 149 -1.67 -16.63 17.52
CA ALA A 149 -1.46 -16.31 16.12
C ALA A 149 -1.59 -14.81 15.81
N ASP A 150 -2.62 -14.17 16.34
CA ASP A 150 -2.88 -12.76 16.13
C ASP A 150 -1.85 -11.87 16.84
N VAL A 151 -1.42 -12.24 18.05
CA VAL A 151 -0.37 -11.55 18.80
C VAL A 151 0.96 -11.64 18.05
N LEU A 152 1.30 -12.80 17.51
CA LEU A 152 2.51 -13.01 16.70
C LEU A 152 2.47 -12.21 15.39
N ALA A 153 1.31 -12.16 14.73
CA ALA A 153 1.11 -11.33 13.53
C ALA A 153 1.33 -9.84 13.84
N MET A 154 0.75 -9.34 14.93
CA MET A 154 0.93 -7.97 15.38
C MET A 154 2.39 -7.67 15.75
N HIS A 155 3.07 -8.58 16.46
CA HIS A 155 4.48 -8.44 16.79
C HIS A 155 5.34 -8.36 15.52
N LEU A 156 5.08 -9.22 14.53
CA LEU A 156 5.85 -9.22 13.28
C LEU A 156 5.64 -7.91 12.51
N LEU A 157 4.40 -7.42 12.42
CA LEU A 157 4.09 -6.13 11.81
C LEU A 157 4.76 -4.96 12.55
N ALA A 158 4.63 -4.90 13.88
CA ALA A 158 5.24 -3.83 14.67
C ALA A 158 6.77 -3.83 14.52
N ARG A 159 7.41 -5.00 14.55
CA ARG A 159 8.84 -5.13 14.31
C ARG A 159 9.24 -4.70 12.91
N SER A 160 8.45 -5.04 11.90
CA SER A 160 8.73 -4.62 10.52
C SER A 160 8.73 -3.11 10.36
N LEU A 161 7.83 -2.40 11.07
CA LEU A 161 7.78 -0.93 11.10
C LEU A 161 8.95 -0.33 11.88
N SER A 162 9.42 -0.98 12.95
CA SER A 162 10.55 -0.48 13.76
C SER A 162 11.91 -0.68 13.10
N LEU A 163 12.09 -1.74 12.31
CA LEU A 163 13.33 -2.01 11.56
C LEU A 163 13.61 -0.98 10.45
N ILE A 164 12.63 -0.16 10.13
CA ILE A 164 12.70 0.91 9.12
C ILE A 164 13.52 2.11 9.63
N HIS A 165 13.70 2.23 10.94
CA HIS A 165 14.34 3.39 11.59
C HIS A 165 15.77 3.10 12.11
N ILE A 166 16.35 1.95 11.76
CA ILE A 166 17.74 1.61 12.05
C ILE A 166 18.58 1.69 10.73
#